data_e7f9ce1e3579fb2202c1b3dcdb67d21d
#
_entry.id   e7f9ce1e3579fb2202c1b3dcdb67d21d
#
_cell.length_a   1.000
_cell.length_b   1.000
_cell.length_c   1.000
_cell.angle_alpha   90.00
_cell.angle_beta   90.00
_cell.angle_gamma   90.00
#
_symmetry.space_group_name_H-M   'P 1'
#
loop_
_entity.id
_entity.type
_entity.pdbx_description
1 polymer ?
#
loop_
_entity_poly.entity_id
_entity_poly.type
_entity_poly.pdbx_seq_one_letter_code
_entity_poly.pdbx_strand_id
1 'polypeptide(L)'
;MIRISDVEKSLNFYCNGLGLIETRRIESEQGRFTLIFLAAPGDEKAEMELTYNWDGDELGQGSRNFGHLAYRVENIYETCQRLLDMGYTINRPPRDGHMAFVRSPDNISIEILQDGNLEPKEPWSSMENTGTW
;
A
#
# COMPACT_ATOMS: atom_id res chain seq x y z
N MET A 1 -2.48 1.73 -4.47
CA MET A 1 -3.13 2.80 -3.67
C MET A 1 -3.07 4.12 -4.42
N ILE A 2 -4.19 4.82 -4.47
CA ILE A 2 -4.35 6.16 -5.09
C ILE A 2 -5.01 7.07 -4.07
N ARG A 3 -4.49 8.29 -3.89
CA ARG A 3 -5.13 9.32 -3.04
C ARG A 3 -6.22 10.03 -3.81
N ILE A 4 -7.34 10.28 -3.14
CA ILE A 4 -8.50 10.96 -3.71
C ILE A 4 -8.92 12.13 -2.81
N SER A 5 -9.49 13.18 -3.42
CA SER A 5 -9.98 14.38 -2.71
C SER A 5 -11.49 14.38 -2.44
N ASP A 6 -12.23 13.49 -3.11
CA ASP A 6 -13.70 13.45 -3.04
C ASP A 6 -14.17 12.02 -3.29
N VAL A 7 -14.75 11.42 -2.26
CA VAL A 7 -15.20 10.02 -2.30
C VAL A 7 -16.33 9.83 -3.30
N GLU A 8 -17.34 10.70 -3.30
CA GLU A 8 -18.52 10.54 -4.18
C GLU A 8 -18.15 10.66 -5.65
N LYS A 9 -17.35 11.67 -6.01
CA LYS A 9 -16.88 11.84 -7.39
C LYS A 9 -16.00 10.67 -7.84
N SER A 10 -15.14 10.18 -6.96
CA SER A 10 -14.28 9.04 -7.26
C SER A 10 -15.09 7.77 -7.49
N LEU A 11 -16.04 7.46 -6.60
CA LEU A 11 -16.91 6.30 -6.78
C LEU A 11 -17.80 6.43 -8.02
N ASN A 12 -18.29 7.63 -8.31
CA ASN A 12 -19.05 7.86 -9.55
C ASN A 12 -18.19 7.55 -10.79
N PHE A 13 -16.92 7.97 -10.79
CA PHE A 13 -16.01 7.71 -11.90
C PHE A 13 -15.63 6.21 -12.00
N TYR A 14 -15.14 5.65 -10.90
CA TYR A 14 -14.61 4.28 -10.93
C TYR A 14 -15.70 3.20 -10.97
N CYS A 15 -16.80 3.38 -10.23
CA CYS A 15 -17.86 2.39 -10.18
C CYS A 15 -18.91 2.61 -11.29
N ASN A 16 -19.51 3.80 -11.36
CA ASN A 16 -20.57 4.05 -12.36
C ASN A 16 -19.99 4.25 -13.76
N GLY A 17 -18.82 4.87 -13.88
CA GLY A 17 -18.15 5.13 -15.17
C GLY A 17 -17.39 3.93 -15.71
N LEU A 18 -16.52 3.31 -14.91
CA LEU A 18 -15.66 2.21 -15.32
C LEU A 18 -16.22 0.82 -14.98
N GLY A 19 -17.27 0.74 -14.17
CA GLY A 19 -17.90 -0.54 -13.83
C GLY A 19 -17.16 -1.34 -12.74
N LEU A 20 -16.27 -0.71 -11.96
CA LEU A 20 -15.67 -1.38 -10.82
C LEU A 20 -16.68 -1.55 -9.68
N ILE A 21 -16.46 -2.53 -8.83
CA ILE A 21 -17.27 -2.78 -7.64
C ILE A 21 -16.47 -2.46 -6.38
N GLU A 22 -17.12 -1.88 -5.39
CA GLU A 22 -16.54 -1.74 -4.06
C GLU A 22 -16.55 -3.11 -3.37
N THR A 23 -15.37 -3.61 -3.01
CA THR A 23 -15.21 -4.90 -2.34
C THR A 23 -15.23 -4.77 -0.82
N ARG A 24 -14.64 -3.68 -0.30
CA ARG A 24 -14.62 -3.38 1.14
C ARG A 24 -14.24 -1.93 1.40
N ARG A 25 -14.50 -1.47 2.63
CA ARG A 25 -14.17 -0.14 3.12
C ARG A 25 -13.66 -0.21 4.55
N ILE A 26 -12.69 0.65 4.88
CA ILE A 26 -12.13 0.79 6.23
C ILE A 26 -12.10 2.28 6.58
N GLU A 27 -12.59 2.63 7.77
CA GLU A 27 -12.49 3.98 8.32
C GLU A 27 -11.58 3.94 9.56
N SER A 28 -10.66 4.88 9.64
CA SER A 28 -9.73 5.03 10.75
C SER A 28 -9.89 6.41 11.40
N GLU A 29 -10.55 6.44 12.54
CA GLU A 29 -10.66 7.67 13.36
C GLU A 29 -9.28 8.13 13.85
N GLN A 30 -8.45 7.21 14.29
CA GLN A 30 -7.10 7.51 14.75
C GLN A 30 -6.21 8.05 13.64
N GLY A 31 -6.29 7.45 12.45
CA GLY A 31 -5.49 7.84 11.27
C GLY A 31 -6.13 8.95 10.44
N ARG A 32 -7.41 9.28 10.71
CA ARG A 32 -8.22 10.29 10.00
C ARG A 32 -8.24 10.07 8.49
N PHE A 33 -8.56 8.82 8.09
CA PHE A 33 -8.68 8.44 6.69
C PHE A 33 -9.77 7.39 6.46
N THR A 34 -10.21 7.31 5.21
CA THR A 34 -11.05 6.22 4.68
C THR A 34 -10.30 5.52 3.56
N LEU A 35 -10.22 4.19 3.64
CA LEU A 35 -9.75 3.33 2.55
C LEU A 35 -10.95 2.68 1.87
N ILE A 36 -11.00 2.75 0.54
CA ILE A 36 -12.04 2.12 -0.26
C ILE A 36 -11.35 1.23 -1.28
N PHE A 37 -11.72 -0.04 -1.29
CA PHE A 37 -11.13 -1.03 -2.18
C PHE A 37 -12.09 -1.35 -3.32
N LEU A 38 -11.59 -1.21 -4.53
CA LEU A 38 -12.34 -1.43 -5.76
C LEU A 38 -11.68 -2.53 -6.58
N ALA A 39 -12.48 -3.35 -7.26
CA ALA A 39 -11.97 -4.36 -8.19
C ALA A 39 -12.86 -4.48 -9.42
N ALA A 40 -12.34 -5.08 -10.47
CA ALA A 40 -13.14 -5.47 -11.62
C ALA A 40 -14.06 -6.63 -11.23
N PRO A 41 -15.33 -6.67 -11.70
CA PRO A 41 -16.18 -7.84 -11.52
C PRO A 41 -15.53 -9.11 -12.07
N GLY A 42 -15.45 -10.15 -11.23
CA GLY A 42 -14.80 -11.42 -11.58
C GLY A 42 -13.29 -11.48 -11.30
N ASP A 43 -12.69 -10.40 -10.81
CA ASP A 43 -11.29 -10.36 -10.38
C ASP A 43 -11.15 -9.59 -9.05
N GLU A 44 -11.98 -9.94 -8.09
CA GLU A 44 -12.09 -9.27 -6.78
C GLU A 44 -10.80 -9.38 -5.93
N LYS A 45 -9.84 -10.19 -6.36
CA LYS A 45 -8.53 -10.32 -5.68
C LYS A 45 -7.54 -9.24 -6.10
N ALA A 46 -7.72 -8.62 -7.27
CA ALA A 46 -6.88 -7.54 -7.78
C ALA A 46 -7.46 -6.17 -7.40
N GLU A 47 -7.42 -5.86 -6.12
CA GLU A 47 -7.99 -4.61 -5.59
C GLU A 47 -7.13 -3.38 -5.89
N MET A 48 -7.79 -2.29 -6.24
CA MET A 48 -7.24 -0.94 -6.22
C MET A 48 -7.72 -0.22 -4.96
N GLU A 49 -6.79 0.26 -4.14
CA GLU A 49 -7.12 1.04 -2.96
C GLU A 49 -7.21 2.53 -3.29
N LEU A 50 -8.33 3.15 -2.95
CA LEU A 50 -8.50 4.60 -2.87
C LEU A 50 -8.34 5.05 -1.42
N THR A 51 -7.49 6.05 -1.18
CA THR A 51 -7.26 6.64 0.14
C THR A 51 -7.80 8.06 0.17
N TYR A 52 -8.77 8.31 1.03
CA TYR A 52 -9.30 9.63 1.33
C TYR A 52 -8.84 10.09 2.71
N ASN A 53 -7.98 11.10 2.76
CA ASN A 53 -7.54 11.72 4.02
C ASN A 53 -8.52 12.82 4.42
N TRP A 54 -9.07 12.74 5.63
CA TRP A 54 -10.12 13.65 6.11
C TRP A 54 -9.63 15.09 6.30
N ASP A 55 -8.35 15.25 6.61
CA ASP A 55 -7.71 16.57 6.76
C ASP A 55 -7.22 17.15 5.44
N GLY A 56 -7.50 16.45 4.34
CA GLY A 56 -7.13 16.84 2.99
C GLY A 56 -5.74 16.38 2.56
N ASP A 57 -5.52 16.39 1.26
CA ASP A 57 -4.22 16.14 0.61
C ASP A 57 -4.02 17.21 -0.48
N GLU A 58 -2.78 17.59 -0.72
CA GLU A 58 -2.41 18.34 -1.92
C GLU A 58 -2.42 17.37 -3.11
N LEU A 59 -3.53 17.35 -3.86
CA LEU A 59 -3.71 16.52 -5.03
C LEU A 59 -3.69 17.39 -6.29
N GLY A 60 -2.99 16.93 -7.32
CA GLY A 60 -2.88 17.65 -8.58
C GLY A 60 -1.67 17.19 -9.38
N GLN A 61 -1.34 17.93 -10.42
CA GLN A 61 -0.19 17.59 -11.27
C GLN A 61 1.12 17.72 -10.49
N GLY A 62 1.85 16.60 -10.35
CA GLY A 62 3.10 16.53 -9.59
C GLY A 62 2.94 16.27 -8.08
N SER A 63 1.73 16.04 -7.60
CA SER A 63 1.45 15.73 -6.19
C SER A 63 1.46 14.22 -5.91
N ARG A 64 1.12 13.85 -4.66
CA ARG A 64 1.17 12.48 -4.13
C ARG A 64 -0.06 11.62 -4.45
N ASN A 65 -0.73 11.81 -5.59
CA ASN A 65 -1.92 11.05 -5.97
C ASN A 65 -1.66 9.55 -6.00
N PHE A 66 -0.59 9.14 -6.69
CA PHE A 66 -0.15 7.76 -6.65
C PHE A 66 0.66 7.50 -5.36
N GLY A 67 0.28 6.49 -4.62
CA GLY A 67 0.97 6.11 -3.38
C GLY A 67 2.00 5.03 -3.62
N HIS A 68 1.55 3.79 -3.81
CA HIS A 68 2.43 2.63 -3.95
C HIS A 68 1.71 1.46 -4.63
N LEU A 69 2.50 0.48 -5.08
CA LEU A 69 2.03 -0.87 -5.41
C LEU A 69 2.19 -1.76 -4.19
N ALA A 70 1.29 -2.72 -4.00
CA ALA A 70 1.38 -3.69 -2.92
C ALA A 70 1.36 -5.12 -3.47
N TYR A 71 2.24 -5.97 -2.93
CA TYR A 71 2.34 -7.38 -3.30
C TYR A 71 2.36 -8.26 -2.06
N ARG A 72 1.57 -9.34 -2.07
CA ARG A 72 1.65 -10.40 -1.06
C ARG A 72 2.72 -11.40 -1.42
N VAL A 73 3.46 -11.86 -0.40
CA VAL A 73 4.53 -12.85 -0.52
C VAL A 73 4.36 -13.93 0.54
N GLU A 74 4.81 -15.14 0.24
CA GLU A 74 4.74 -16.28 1.16
C GLU A 74 5.65 -16.12 2.39
N ASN A 75 6.81 -15.43 2.21
CA ASN A 75 7.75 -15.17 3.30
C ASN A 75 8.39 -13.78 3.12
N ILE A 76 7.93 -12.83 3.93
CA ILE A 76 8.38 -11.44 3.85
C ILE A 76 9.86 -11.29 4.22
N TYR A 77 10.37 -12.11 5.16
CA TYR A 77 11.76 -12.03 5.58
C TYR A 77 12.71 -12.51 4.48
N GLU A 78 12.39 -13.62 3.83
CA GLU A 78 13.20 -14.13 2.71
C GLU A 78 13.14 -13.17 1.50
N THR A 79 12.00 -12.59 1.23
CA THR A 79 11.85 -11.60 0.15
C THR A 79 12.67 -10.36 0.44
N CYS A 80 12.60 -9.80 1.66
CA CYS A 80 13.40 -8.64 2.05
C CYS A 80 14.90 -8.96 2.05
N GLN A 81 15.31 -10.14 2.52
CA GLN A 81 16.71 -10.55 2.49
C GLN A 81 17.24 -10.65 1.07
N ARG A 82 16.50 -11.29 0.16
CA ARG A 82 16.86 -11.36 -1.25
C ARG A 82 17.03 -9.98 -1.88
N LEU A 83 16.15 -9.04 -1.57
CA LEU A 83 16.25 -7.66 -2.07
C LEU A 83 17.49 -6.95 -1.52
N LEU A 84 17.83 -7.13 -0.23
CA LEU A 84 19.06 -6.60 0.34
C LEU A 84 20.31 -7.21 -0.34
N ASP A 85 20.33 -8.52 -0.57
CA ASP A 85 21.43 -9.21 -1.22
C ASP A 85 21.62 -8.74 -2.69
N MET A 86 20.54 -8.28 -3.33
CA MET A 86 20.56 -7.65 -4.65
C MET A 86 20.97 -6.17 -4.61
N GLY A 87 21.23 -5.59 -3.42
CA GLY A 87 21.66 -4.21 -3.24
C GLY A 87 20.55 -3.17 -3.10
N TYR A 88 19.29 -3.59 -2.94
CA TYR A 88 18.18 -2.67 -2.68
C TYR A 88 18.06 -2.34 -1.20
N THR A 89 17.62 -1.11 -0.91
CA THR A 89 17.38 -0.66 0.46
C THR A 89 15.96 -0.99 0.89
N ILE A 90 15.82 -1.65 2.04
CA ILE A 90 14.51 -1.84 2.68
C ILE A 90 14.21 -0.59 3.51
N ASN A 91 13.32 0.27 3.02
CA ASN A 91 13.02 1.57 3.63
C ASN A 91 12.26 1.43 4.95
N ARG A 92 11.28 0.54 5.00
CA ARG A 92 10.61 0.09 6.23
C ARG A 92 10.81 -1.41 6.38
N PRO A 93 11.64 -1.86 7.34
CA PRO A 93 11.83 -3.28 7.60
C PRO A 93 10.55 -3.98 8.08
N PRO A 94 10.41 -5.29 7.84
CA PRO A 94 9.26 -6.08 8.30
C PRO A 94 9.35 -6.42 9.79
N ARG A 95 9.39 -5.40 10.67
CA ARG A 95 9.61 -5.57 12.11
C ARG A 95 8.57 -6.42 12.81
N ASP A 96 7.34 -6.31 12.34
CA ASP A 96 6.15 -7.00 12.87
C ASP A 96 5.84 -8.32 12.15
N GLY A 97 6.63 -8.69 11.12
CA GLY A 97 6.37 -9.85 10.29
C GLY A 97 5.24 -9.68 9.27
N HIS A 98 4.66 -8.48 9.14
CA HIS A 98 3.48 -8.27 8.31
C HIS A 98 3.71 -7.39 7.09
N MET A 99 4.51 -6.34 7.21
CA MET A 99 4.63 -5.31 6.19
C MET A 99 6.04 -4.75 6.08
N ALA A 100 6.51 -4.53 4.85
CA ALA A 100 7.76 -3.82 4.55
C ALA A 100 7.56 -2.85 3.40
N PHE A 101 8.46 -1.88 3.26
CA PHE A 101 8.53 -1.02 2.09
C PHE A 101 9.94 -1.00 1.49
N VAL A 102 10.00 -1.04 0.17
CA VAL A 102 11.21 -0.89 -0.64
C VAL A 102 10.90 0.03 -1.82
N ARG A 103 11.91 0.65 -2.40
CA ARG A 103 11.75 1.40 -3.65
C ARG A 103 12.30 0.63 -4.83
N SER A 104 11.57 0.67 -5.94
CA SER A 104 12.06 0.18 -7.23
C SER A 104 13.22 1.04 -7.75
N PRO A 105 13.97 0.59 -8.79
CA PRO A 105 15.00 1.41 -9.45
C PRO A 105 14.51 2.78 -9.92
N ASP A 106 13.23 2.88 -10.30
CA ASP A 106 12.59 4.12 -10.74
C ASP A 106 11.93 4.90 -9.59
N ASN A 107 12.30 4.58 -8.34
CA ASN A 107 11.82 5.26 -7.14
C ASN A 107 10.31 5.10 -6.87
N ILE A 108 9.69 4.05 -7.38
CA ILE A 108 8.31 3.70 -7.05
C ILE A 108 8.27 2.98 -5.70
N SER A 109 7.40 3.41 -4.81
CA SER A 109 7.20 2.76 -3.52
C SER A 109 6.50 1.41 -3.72
N ILE A 110 7.06 0.37 -3.14
CA ILE A 110 6.51 -1.00 -3.17
C ILE A 110 6.28 -1.45 -1.75
N GLU A 111 5.03 -1.74 -1.42
CA GLU A 111 4.65 -2.41 -0.18
C GLU A 111 4.74 -3.92 -0.35
N ILE A 112 5.41 -4.59 0.56
CA ILE A 112 5.49 -6.04 0.63
C ILE A 112 4.66 -6.48 1.83
N LEU A 113 3.66 -7.31 1.60
CA LEU A 113 2.76 -7.82 2.61
C LEU A 113 2.99 -9.31 2.81
N GLN A 114 3.00 -9.76 4.06
CA GLN A 114 3.03 -11.18 4.38
C GLN A 114 1.68 -11.83 4.06
N ASP A 115 1.69 -12.99 3.43
CA ASP A 115 0.53 -13.86 3.34
C ASP A 115 0.42 -14.69 4.63
N GLY A 116 -0.69 -14.53 5.35
CA GLY A 116 -0.81 -15.07 6.71
C GLY A 116 -0.03 -14.25 7.76
N ASN A 117 0.46 -14.91 8.80
CA ASN A 117 1.14 -14.29 9.93
C ASN A 117 2.52 -14.92 10.16
N LEU A 118 3.53 -14.09 10.34
CA LEU A 118 4.84 -14.49 10.84
C LEU A 118 5.16 -13.72 12.13
N GLU A 119 5.82 -14.40 13.07
CA GLU A 119 6.29 -13.76 14.29
C GLU A 119 7.44 -12.78 14.00
N PRO A 120 7.57 -11.70 14.80
CA PRO A 120 8.72 -10.81 14.73
C PRO A 120 10.05 -11.58 14.83
N LYS A 121 11.02 -11.24 13.99
CA LYS A 121 12.30 -11.96 13.90
C LYS A 121 13.46 -10.99 13.78
N GLU A 122 14.51 -11.24 14.56
CA GLU A 122 15.79 -10.56 14.38
C GLU A 122 16.50 -10.95 13.07
N PRO A 123 17.25 -10.03 12.45
CA PRO A 123 17.51 -8.65 12.88
C PRO A 123 16.37 -7.64 12.53
N TRP A 124 15.33 -8.08 11.84
CA TRP A 124 14.27 -7.22 11.28
C TRP A 124 13.50 -6.46 12.36
N SER A 125 13.22 -7.12 13.50
CA SER A 125 12.42 -6.54 14.59
C SER A 125 13.06 -5.30 15.22
N SER A 126 14.39 -5.21 15.21
CA SER A 126 15.16 -4.09 15.76
C SER A 126 15.65 -3.07 14.71
N MET A 127 15.46 -3.34 13.41
CA MET A 127 15.95 -2.45 12.35
C MET A 127 15.18 -1.14 12.28
N GLU A 128 15.91 -0.03 12.15
CA GLU A 128 15.35 1.30 11.94
C GLU A 128 14.86 1.52 10.50
N ASN A 129 13.96 2.48 10.30
CA ASN A 129 13.58 2.91 8.96
C ASN A 129 14.73 3.62 8.27
N THR A 130 14.87 3.39 6.95
CA THR A 130 15.87 4.03 6.11
C THR A 130 15.18 4.92 5.07
N GLY A 131 15.14 6.22 5.32
CA GLY A 131 14.46 7.16 4.44
C GLY A 131 12.92 7.10 4.54
N THR A 132 12.26 7.49 3.45
CA THR A 132 10.79 7.53 3.31
C THR A 132 10.31 6.59 2.22
N TRP A 133 9.05 6.19 2.30
CA TRP A 133 8.40 5.32 1.31
C TRP A 133 7.07 5.89 0.84
#